data_5bef02b7a278cc7452943a00663492cf
#
_entry.id   5bef02b7a278cc7452943a00663492cf
#
_cell.length_a   1.000
_cell.length_b   1.000
_cell.length_c   1.000
_cell.angle_alpha   90.00
_cell.angle_beta   90.00
_cell.angle_gamma   90.00
#
_symmetry.space_group_name_H-M   'P 1'
#
loop_
_entity.id
_entity.type
_entity.pdbx_description
1 polymer ?
#
loop_
_entity_poly.entity_id
_entity_poly.type
_entity_poly.pdbx_seq_one_letter_code
_entity_poly.pdbx_strand_id
1 'polypeptide(L)'
;MSVLERVRQNEGAVGATSQHMRRLRAQLKEGLVAHLGYRELARIAEGSDVQKARAELTIALAAVMNEGGFESLGASERDVLARETCDDIVGLGPLETYMGDETVSEVIVNGTGSLYFERAGTLHRAQRVFDTDEQIRAAIDRIIAPLGRRLDEQSPIVNARLKNGYRVNAVIPPVAVDGPLLTIRKFMAGITTLDEMVGLKSLPAWYAGLLGAAVRTRQDIAVVGGTGSGKTTLLNALSRQIDPGERIVTIEDSAELKFASEAHVARLEARDASIEGTGEVTIRMLVINALRMRPDRIVVGEVRGGEAVDMLQAMNTGHDGSLTTLHAGSAREAVLRLVMMARFGIDLPADILEGQVATALDLIVMTHRLPGGERRVGGLTCVSLSDDGRVGLRECVHYDDVSDAWEMVEEPPFVSEGVRTGMISRREADAWLPS
;
A
#
# COMPACT_ATOMS: atom_id res chain seq x y z
N MET A 1 18.51 -2.53 -40.42
CA MET A 1 17.71 -3.26 -39.45
C MET A 1 16.90 -2.23 -38.65
N SER A 2 15.57 -2.30 -38.74
CA SER A 2 14.69 -1.38 -38.03
C SER A 2 14.71 -1.63 -36.51
N VAL A 3 14.32 -0.64 -35.70
CA VAL A 3 14.18 -0.80 -34.24
C VAL A 3 13.23 -1.95 -33.89
N LEU A 4 12.18 -2.13 -34.68
CA LEU A 4 11.22 -3.26 -34.59
C LEU A 4 11.84 -4.62 -34.85
N GLU A 5 12.79 -4.72 -35.80
CA GLU A 5 13.52 -5.98 -36.07
C GLU A 5 14.47 -6.33 -34.92
N ARG A 6 15.13 -5.34 -34.27
CA ARG A 6 15.98 -5.57 -33.11
C ARG A 6 15.17 -5.98 -31.87
N VAL A 7 14.00 -5.39 -31.68
CA VAL A 7 13.09 -5.77 -30.58
C VAL A 7 12.61 -7.21 -30.78
N ARG A 8 12.16 -7.58 -31.97
CA ARG A 8 11.74 -8.97 -32.29
C ARG A 8 12.87 -9.99 -32.19
N GLN A 9 14.10 -9.64 -32.60
CA GLN A 9 15.25 -10.52 -32.42
C GLN A 9 15.63 -10.71 -30.95
N ASN A 10 15.56 -9.65 -30.13
CA ASN A 10 15.78 -9.76 -28.69
C ASN A 10 14.68 -10.58 -28.00
N GLU A 11 13.40 -10.39 -28.35
CA GLU A 11 12.29 -11.19 -27.82
C GLU A 11 12.42 -12.67 -28.22
N GLY A 12 12.85 -12.97 -29.45
CA GLY A 12 13.10 -14.34 -29.91
C GLY A 12 14.27 -15.00 -29.18
N ALA A 13 15.37 -14.29 -28.96
CA ALA A 13 16.53 -14.79 -28.21
C ALA A 13 16.23 -15.01 -26.71
N VAL A 14 15.51 -14.10 -26.09
CA VAL A 14 15.07 -14.23 -24.70
C VAL A 14 14.10 -15.40 -24.54
N GLY A 15 13.17 -15.59 -25.47
CA GLY A 15 12.25 -16.71 -25.47
C GLY A 15 12.95 -18.08 -25.61
N ALA A 16 13.94 -18.18 -26.48
CA ALA A 16 14.72 -19.42 -26.67
C ALA A 16 15.56 -19.77 -25.44
N THR A 17 16.22 -18.80 -24.83
CA THR A 17 17.01 -19.00 -23.61
C THR A 17 16.09 -19.39 -22.43
N SER A 18 14.93 -18.77 -22.30
CA SER A 18 13.94 -19.12 -21.28
C SER A 18 13.42 -20.55 -21.45
N GLN A 19 13.14 -20.98 -22.67
CA GLN A 19 12.66 -22.34 -22.95
C GLN A 19 13.75 -23.40 -22.69
N HIS A 20 15.01 -23.08 -22.99
CA HIS A 20 16.13 -23.97 -22.70
C HIS A 20 16.30 -24.16 -21.18
N MET A 21 16.33 -23.08 -20.42
CA MET A 21 16.42 -23.14 -18.95
C MET A 21 15.24 -23.85 -18.31
N ARG A 22 14.03 -23.71 -18.85
CA ARG A 22 12.84 -24.46 -18.43
C ARG A 22 13.03 -25.96 -18.57
N ARG A 23 13.57 -26.43 -19.70
CA ARG A 23 13.87 -27.86 -19.94
C ARG A 23 14.92 -28.38 -18.98
N LEU A 24 15.98 -27.64 -18.74
CA LEU A 24 17.03 -28.01 -17.79
C LEU A 24 16.52 -28.09 -16.35
N ARG A 25 15.62 -27.16 -15.94
CA ARG A 25 14.98 -27.26 -14.62
C ARG A 25 14.11 -28.51 -14.49
N ALA A 26 13.34 -28.84 -15.52
CA ALA A 26 12.53 -30.06 -15.53
C ALA A 26 13.43 -31.32 -15.39
N GLN A 27 14.49 -31.39 -16.19
CA GLN A 27 15.46 -32.48 -16.13
C GLN A 27 16.13 -32.57 -14.76
N LEU A 28 16.49 -31.44 -14.16
CA LEU A 28 17.12 -31.39 -12.83
C LEU A 28 16.15 -31.86 -11.74
N LYS A 29 14.86 -31.49 -11.83
CA LYS A 29 13.81 -31.96 -10.92
C LYS A 29 13.60 -33.49 -11.03
N GLU A 30 13.56 -34.02 -12.25
CA GLU A 30 13.47 -35.48 -12.50
C GLU A 30 14.69 -36.21 -11.94
N GLY A 31 15.90 -35.71 -12.18
CA GLY A 31 17.13 -36.23 -11.60
C GLY A 31 17.13 -36.20 -10.08
N LEU A 32 16.62 -35.13 -9.48
CA LEU A 32 16.51 -35.00 -8.04
C LEU A 32 15.54 -36.04 -7.43
N VAL A 33 14.41 -36.28 -8.09
CA VAL A 33 13.46 -37.33 -7.70
C VAL A 33 14.10 -38.73 -7.81
N ALA A 34 14.89 -38.97 -8.85
CA ALA A 34 15.62 -40.23 -9.02
C ALA A 34 16.70 -40.42 -7.95
N HIS A 35 17.39 -39.35 -7.57
CA HIS A 35 18.49 -39.35 -6.59
C HIS A 35 18.00 -39.50 -5.14
N LEU A 36 16.97 -38.73 -4.72
CA LEU A 36 16.46 -38.72 -3.36
C LEU A 36 15.25 -39.67 -3.11
N GLY A 37 14.48 -39.94 -4.15
CA GLY A 37 13.17 -40.55 -4.07
C GLY A 37 12.07 -39.57 -3.60
N TYR A 38 10.82 -39.88 -3.97
CA TYR A 38 9.65 -39.06 -3.66
C TYR A 38 9.44 -38.77 -2.16
N ARG A 39 9.66 -39.78 -1.28
CA ARG A 39 9.43 -39.62 0.16
C ARG A 39 10.38 -38.61 0.78
N GLU A 40 11.65 -38.68 0.43
CA GLU A 40 12.66 -37.81 0.98
C GLU A 40 12.50 -36.40 0.46
N LEU A 41 12.21 -36.25 -0.83
CA LEU A 41 11.93 -34.92 -1.42
C LEU A 41 10.69 -34.27 -0.79
N ALA A 42 9.62 -35.02 -0.56
CA ALA A 42 8.43 -34.53 0.15
C ALA A 42 8.77 -34.10 1.59
N ARG A 43 9.54 -34.92 2.34
CA ARG A 43 10.01 -34.57 3.68
C ARG A 43 10.76 -33.25 3.72
N ILE A 44 11.64 -33.02 2.74
CA ILE A 44 12.41 -31.77 2.62
C ILE A 44 11.46 -30.62 2.28
N ALA A 45 10.57 -30.81 1.31
CA ALA A 45 9.65 -29.77 0.82
C ALA A 45 8.61 -29.33 1.86
N GLU A 46 8.17 -30.24 2.74
CA GLU A 46 7.18 -30.00 3.80
C GLU A 46 7.83 -29.59 5.15
N GLY A 47 9.16 -29.59 5.22
CA GLY A 47 9.91 -29.24 6.42
C GLY A 47 9.65 -27.81 6.87
N SER A 48 9.49 -27.60 8.18
CA SER A 48 9.23 -26.27 8.75
C SER A 48 10.43 -25.33 8.72
N ASP A 49 11.64 -25.87 8.55
CA ASP A 49 12.90 -25.11 8.46
C ASP A 49 13.33 -24.96 6.99
N VAL A 50 12.92 -23.86 6.37
CA VAL A 50 13.23 -23.55 4.97
C VAL A 50 14.74 -23.43 4.71
N GLN A 51 15.52 -22.92 5.68
CA GLN A 51 16.98 -22.77 5.50
C GLN A 51 17.67 -24.14 5.46
N LYS A 52 17.28 -25.02 6.34
CA LYS A 52 17.78 -26.41 6.35
C LYS A 52 17.38 -27.15 5.08
N ALA A 53 16.12 -27.02 4.65
CA ALA A 53 15.62 -27.61 3.41
C ALA A 53 16.40 -27.10 2.18
N ARG A 54 16.68 -25.80 2.11
CA ARG A 54 17.51 -25.20 1.04
C ARG A 54 18.92 -25.79 1.03
N ALA A 55 19.56 -25.94 2.18
CA ALA A 55 20.90 -26.50 2.29
C ALA A 55 20.94 -27.97 1.82
N GLU A 56 19.99 -28.80 2.27
CA GLU A 56 19.86 -30.20 1.85
C GLU A 56 19.65 -30.32 0.33
N LEU A 57 18.74 -29.52 -0.24
CA LEU A 57 18.47 -29.49 -1.67
C LEU A 57 19.67 -29.01 -2.48
N THR A 58 20.40 -28.01 -2.03
CA THR A 58 21.59 -27.49 -2.74
C THR A 58 22.64 -28.58 -2.90
N ILE A 59 22.88 -29.40 -1.86
CA ILE A 59 23.81 -30.52 -1.92
C ILE A 59 23.31 -31.59 -2.92
N ALA A 60 22.04 -31.96 -2.86
CA ALA A 60 21.45 -32.95 -3.75
C ALA A 60 21.45 -32.50 -5.21
N LEU A 61 21.11 -31.23 -5.46
CA LEU A 61 21.11 -30.65 -6.81
C LEU A 61 22.53 -30.64 -7.42
N ALA A 62 23.54 -30.30 -6.61
CA ALA A 62 24.92 -30.35 -7.04
C ALA A 62 25.36 -31.80 -7.39
N ALA A 63 24.93 -32.79 -6.61
CA ALA A 63 25.19 -34.20 -6.90
C ALA A 63 24.57 -34.62 -8.24
N VAL A 64 23.29 -34.31 -8.46
CA VAL A 64 22.57 -34.62 -9.73
C VAL A 64 23.25 -33.93 -10.91
N MET A 65 23.67 -32.68 -10.80
CA MET A 65 24.36 -31.98 -11.89
C MET A 65 25.72 -32.58 -12.23
N ASN A 66 26.38 -33.23 -11.26
CA ASN A 66 27.64 -33.90 -11.46
C ASN A 66 27.49 -35.33 -12.03
N GLU A 67 26.30 -35.95 -11.94
CA GLU A 67 26.00 -37.24 -12.55
C GLU A 67 25.88 -37.17 -14.10
N GLY A 68 25.65 -35.97 -14.65
CA GLY A 68 25.71 -35.71 -16.10
C GLY A 68 24.49 -34.96 -16.64
N GLY A 69 24.61 -34.54 -17.92
CA GLY A 69 23.51 -33.83 -18.62
C GLY A 69 23.52 -32.29 -18.47
N PHE A 70 24.48 -31.74 -17.73
CA PHE A 70 24.58 -30.30 -17.47
C PHE A 70 26.00 -29.74 -17.81
N GLU A 71 26.79 -30.52 -18.57
CA GLU A 71 28.19 -30.19 -18.90
C GLU A 71 28.34 -28.94 -19.75
N SER A 72 27.30 -28.61 -20.53
CA SER A 72 27.25 -27.42 -21.38
C SER A 72 27.09 -26.11 -20.63
N LEU A 73 26.70 -26.17 -19.33
CA LEU A 73 26.48 -25.00 -18.49
C LEU A 73 27.78 -24.55 -17.83
N GLY A 74 28.03 -23.24 -17.86
CA GLY A 74 29.06 -22.60 -17.06
C GLY A 74 28.73 -22.64 -15.55
N ALA A 75 29.72 -22.39 -14.71
CA ALA A 75 29.54 -22.41 -13.24
C ALA A 75 28.40 -21.47 -12.79
N SER A 76 28.35 -20.24 -13.29
CA SER A 76 27.30 -19.27 -12.97
C SER A 76 25.90 -19.74 -13.39
N GLU A 77 25.78 -20.39 -14.54
CA GLU A 77 24.50 -20.93 -15.03
C GLU A 77 24.02 -22.10 -14.18
N ARG A 78 24.93 -22.95 -13.72
CA ARG A 78 24.64 -24.06 -12.80
C ARG A 78 24.14 -23.52 -11.44
N ASP A 79 24.78 -22.48 -10.90
CA ASP A 79 24.36 -21.84 -9.67
C ASP A 79 22.96 -21.21 -9.79
N VAL A 80 22.67 -20.54 -10.91
CA VAL A 80 21.33 -20.00 -11.19
C VAL A 80 20.30 -21.12 -11.29
N LEU A 81 20.60 -22.19 -12.04
CA LEU A 81 19.70 -23.33 -12.23
C LEU A 81 19.40 -24.03 -10.90
N ALA A 82 20.43 -24.28 -10.07
CA ALA A 82 20.28 -24.87 -8.74
C ALA A 82 19.38 -24.01 -7.83
N ARG A 83 19.67 -22.72 -7.75
CA ARG A 83 18.89 -21.78 -6.95
C ARG A 83 17.43 -21.72 -7.40
N GLU A 84 17.19 -21.54 -8.71
CA GLU A 84 15.84 -21.50 -9.27
C GLU A 84 15.06 -22.80 -9.04
N THR A 85 15.74 -23.96 -9.13
CA THR A 85 15.11 -25.26 -8.84
C THR A 85 14.78 -25.41 -7.36
N CYS A 86 15.67 -24.95 -6.49
CA CYS A 86 15.43 -24.91 -5.04
C CYS A 86 14.24 -24.01 -4.72
N ASP A 87 14.17 -22.81 -5.30
CA ASP A 87 13.07 -21.86 -5.12
C ASP A 87 11.71 -22.45 -5.57
N ASP A 88 11.70 -23.26 -6.62
CA ASP A 88 10.49 -23.96 -7.07
C ASP A 88 10.02 -25.04 -6.07
N ILE A 89 10.95 -25.70 -5.39
CA ILE A 89 10.62 -26.84 -4.50
C ILE A 89 10.24 -26.37 -3.09
N VAL A 90 11.02 -25.47 -2.49
CA VAL A 90 10.82 -25.05 -1.08
C VAL A 90 10.56 -23.56 -0.90
N GLY A 91 10.71 -22.75 -1.96
CA GLY A 91 10.47 -21.33 -1.95
C GLY A 91 9.17 -20.93 -2.65
N LEU A 92 9.13 -19.69 -3.09
CA LEU A 92 7.98 -19.12 -3.82
C LEU A 92 8.20 -19.15 -5.35
N GLY A 93 9.12 -19.97 -5.84
CA GLY A 93 9.43 -20.10 -7.27
C GLY A 93 9.92 -18.78 -7.88
N PRO A 94 9.35 -18.37 -9.04
CA PRO A 94 9.75 -17.14 -9.72
C PRO A 94 9.58 -15.86 -8.88
N LEU A 95 8.77 -15.87 -7.82
CA LEU A 95 8.51 -14.72 -6.97
C LEU A 95 9.71 -14.35 -6.09
N GLU A 96 10.57 -15.32 -5.73
CA GLU A 96 11.68 -15.11 -4.78
C GLU A 96 12.56 -13.92 -5.15
N THR A 97 12.89 -13.78 -6.42
CA THR A 97 13.70 -12.66 -6.93
C THR A 97 13.07 -11.30 -6.62
N TYR A 98 11.75 -11.19 -6.76
CA TYR A 98 11.02 -9.93 -6.57
C TYR A 98 10.63 -9.69 -5.12
N MET A 99 10.43 -10.75 -4.36
CA MET A 99 10.15 -10.66 -2.92
C MET A 99 11.35 -10.13 -2.15
N GLY A 100 12.57 -10.50 -2.54
CA GLY A 100 13.81 -10.02 -1.94
C GLY A 100 14.28 -8.63 -2.42
N ASP A 101 13.73 -8.12 -3.54
CA ASP A 101 14.14 -6.83 -4.11
C ASP A 101 13.35 -5.67 -3.47
N GLU A 102 14.00 -4.86 -2.64
CA GLU A 102 13.37 -3.74 -1.94
C GLU A 102 12.89 -2.61 -2.88
N THR A 103 13.33 -2.58 -4.14
CA THR A 103 12.88 -1.60 -5.13
C THR A 103 11.57 -1.98 -5.81
N VAL A 104 11.11 -3.22 -5.63
CA VAL A 104 9.86 -3.73 -6.18
C VAL A 104 8.72 -3.44 -5.21
N SER A 105 7.70 -2.73 -5.67
CA SER A 105 6.51 -2.35 -4.88
C SER A 105 5.35 -3.33 -5.00
N GLU A 106 5.21 -3.99 -6.14
CA GLU A 106 4.11 -4.93 -6.39
C GLU A 106 4.57 -6.08 -7.27
N VAL A 107 4.01 -7.28 -7.05
CA VAL A 107 4.22 -8.47 -7.89
C VAL A 107 2.86 -9.04 -8.26
N ILE A 108 2.66 -9.29 -9.56
CA ILE A 108 1.37 -9.72 -10.13
C ILE A 108 1.57 -10.97 -10.98
N VAL A 109 0.84 -12.02 -10.67
CA VAL A 109 0.77 -13.27 -11.43
C VAL A 109 -0.64 -13.40 -12.03
N ASN A 110 -0.71 -13.57 -13.34
CA ASN A 110 -1.97 -13.80 -14.06
C ASN A 110 -1.89 -15.14 -14.79
N GLY A 111 -2.11 -16.24 -14.09
CA GLY A 111 -1.94 -17.58 -14.60
C GLY A 111 -0.50 -17.92 -15.00
N THR A 112 -0.31 -19.02 -15.70
CA THR A 112 0.99 -19.43 -16.23
C THR A 112 1.45 -18.49 -17.36
N GLY A 113 2.74 -18.20 -17.41
CA GLY A 113 3.31 -17.39 -18.49
C GLY A 113 3.19 -15.87 -18.32
N SER A 114 2.50 -15.39 -17.29
CA SER A 114 2.31 -13.95 -17.05
C SER A 114 2.66 -13.57 -15.60
N LEU A 115 3.86 -13.03 -15.44
CA LEU A 115 4.34 -12.44 -14.17
C LEU A 115 4.84 -11.03 -14.45
N TYR A 116 4.35 -10.08 -13.64
CA TYR A 116 4.74 -8.69 -13.71
C TYR A 116 5.20 -8.21 -12.34
N PHE A 117 6.03 -7.19 -12.32
CA PHE A 117 6.43 -6.49 -11.10
C PHE A 117 6.46 -4.98 -11.34
N GLU A 118 6.09 -4.22 -10.31
CA GLU A 118 6.18 -2.76 -10.35
C GLU A 118 7.49 -2.29 -9.68
N ARG A 119 8.20 -1.39 -10.37
CA ARG A 119 9.38 -0.71 -9.85
C ARG A 119 9.29 0.77 -10.21
N ALA A 120 9.48 1.64 -9.23
CA ALA A 120 9.38 3.09 -9.39
C ALA A 120 8.07 3.54 -10.10
N GLY A 121 6.94 2.89 -9.84
CA GLY A 121 5.65 3.20 -10.44
C GLY A 121 5.45 2.69 -11.88
N THR A 122 6.43 1.96 -12.42
CA THR A 122 6.36 1.37 -13.77
C THR A 122 6.24 -0.14 -13.68
N LEU A 123 5.30 -0.70 -14.45
CA LEU A 123 5.07 -2.13 -14.52
C LEU A 123 6.01 -2.77 -15.55
N HIS A 124 6.74 -3.81 -15.14
CA HIS A 124 7.68 -4.57 -15.94
C HIS A 124 7.24 -6.03 -16.04
N ARG A 125 7.47 -6.65 -17.19
CA ARG A 125 7.25 -8.09 -17.36
C ARG A 125 8.46 -8.87 -16.86
N ALA A 126 8.23 -9.91 -16.07
CA ALA A 126 9.28 -10.79 -15.57
C ALA A 126 9.83 -11.71 -16.67
N GLN A 127 11.12 -12.00 -16.60
CA GLN A 127 11.77 -12.96 -17.53
C GLN A 127 11.43 -14.41 -17.18
N ARG A 128 11.35 -14.72 -15.89
CA ARG A 128 10.96 -16.03 -15.37
C ARG A 128 9.51 -16.01 -14.91
N VAL A 129 8.75 -17.00 -15.30
CA VAL A 129 7.33 -17.17 -14.97
C VAL A 129 7.09 -18.57 -14.40
N PHE A 130 5.92 -18.80 -13.85
CA PHE A 130 5.49 -20.14 -13.46
C PHE A 130 5.24 -21.03 -14.67
N ASP A 131 5.59 -22.31 -14.55
CA ASP A 131 5.45 -23.30 -15.61
C ASP A 131 4.05 -23.96 -15.59
N THR A 132 3.44 -24.10 -14.42
CA THR A 132 2.13 -24.73 -14.25
C THR A 132 1.28 -24.01 -13.18
N ASP A 133 -0.04 -24.21 -13.23
CA ASP A 133 -0.99 -23.69 -12.26
C ASP A 133 -0.77 -24.28 -10.84
N GLU A 134 -0.33 -25.55 -10.77
CA GLU A 134 0.01 -26.20 -9.51
C GLU A 134 1.20 -25.52 -8.82
N GLN A 135 2.17 -25.01 -9.57
CA GLN A 135 3.27 -24.24 -9.00
C GLN A 135 2.79 -22.90 -8.41
N ILE A 136 1.88 -22.20 -9.11
CA ILE A 136 1.28 -20.97 -8.60
C ILE A 136 0.50 -21.30 -7.34
N ARG A 137 -0.31 -22.37 -7.37
CA ARG A 137 -1.08 -22.82 -6.23
C ARG A 137 -0.21 -23.13 -5.03
N ALA A 138 0.87 -23.90 -5.22
CA ALA A 138 1.80 -24.24 -4.15
C ALA A 138 2.47 -22.99 -3.55
N ALA A 139 2.83 -21.99 -4.38
CA ALA A 139 3.36 -20.72 -3.88
C ALA A 139 2.31 -19.95 -3.05
N ILE A 140 1.06 -19.88 -3.52
CA ILE A 140 -0.04 -19.28 -2.76
C ILE A 140 -0.23 -20.00 -1.42
N ASP A 141 -0.32 -21.30 -1.42
CA ASP A 141 -0.55 -22.10 -0.19
C ASP A 141 0.58 -21.87 0.83
N ARG A 142 1.85 -21.82 0.39
CA ARG A 142 2.98 -21.49 1.28
C ARG A 142 2.90 -20.08 1.87
N ILE A 143 2.34 -19.13 1.14
CA ILE A 143 2.15 -17.75 1.59
C ILE A 143 1.04 -17.67 2.64
N ILE A 144 -0.09 -18.35 2.42
CA ILE A 144 -1.29 -18.17 3.24
C ILE A 144 -1.40 -19.16 4.41
N ALA A 145 -0.81 -20.36 4.29
CA ALA A 145 -0.87 -21.40 5.35
C ALA A 145 -0.38 -20.91 6.72
N PRO A 146 0.75 -20.17 6.83
CA PRO A 146 1.21 -19.63 8.12
C PRO A 146 0.27 -18.61 8.75
N LEU A 147 -0.70 -18.10 7.99
CA LEU A 147 -1.68 -17.12 8.42
C LEU A 147 -3.01 -17.77 8.86
N GLY A 148 -3.09 -19.11 8.81
CA GLY A 148 -4.31 -19.85 9.11
C GLY A 148 -5.45 -19.58 8.12
N ARG A 149 -5.12 -19.11 6.90
CA ARG A 149 -6.09 -18.87 5.84
C ARG A 149 -6.17 -20.09 4.92
N ARG A 150 -7.34 -20.29 4.34
CA ARG A 150 -7.62 -21.39 3.41
C ARG A 150 -8.08 -20.81 2.07
N LEU A 151 -7.69 -21.48 0.99
CA LEU A 151 -8.10 -21.13 -0.37
C LEU A 151 -8.50 -22.44 -1.06
N ASP A 152 -9.73 -22.59 -1.45
CA ASP A 152 -10.26 -23.77 -2.16
C ASP A 152 -11.47 -23.37 -3.03
N GLU A 153 -12.09 -24.35 -3.70
CA GLU A 153 -13.22 -24.09 -4.59
C GLU A 153 -14.44 -23.48 -3.88
N GLN A 154 -14.61 -23.73 -2.57
CA GLN A 154 -15.69 -23.13 -1.78
C GLN A 154 -15.35 -21.70 -1.33
N SER A 155 -14.07 -21.40 -1.18
CA SER A 155 -13.54 -20.10 -0.82
C SER A 155 -12.40 -19.72 -1.79
N PRO A 156 -12.74 -19.37 -3.05
CA PRO A 156 -11.77 -19.22 -4.12
C PRO A 156 -11.02 -17.88 -4.11
N ILE A 157 -11.29 -17.02 -3.15
CA ILE A 157 -10.67 -15.70 -2.98
C ILE A 157 -10.10 -15.60 -1.57
N VAL A 158 -8.86 -15.12 -1.45
CA VAL A 158 -8.24 -14.82 -0.18
C VAL A 158 -7.56 -13.45 -0.19
N ASN A 159 -7.82 -12.67 0.85
CA ASN A 159 -7.04 -11.50 1.22
C ASN A 159 -6.25 -11.84 2.48
N ALA A 160 -4.97 -11.54 2.48
CA ALA A 160 -4.10 -11.85 3.60
C ALA A 160 -3.03 -10.78 3.77
N ARG A 161 -2.49 -10.68 4.98
CA ARG A 161 -1.35 -9.84 5.30
C ARG A 161 -0.24 -10.68 5.89
N LEU A 162 0.96 -10.55 5.33
CA LEU A 162 2.15 -11.22 5.82
C LEU A 162 2.69 -10.53 7.07
N LYS A 163 3.50 -11.23 7.86
CA LYS A 163 4.13 -10.68 9.08
C LYS A 163 5.00 -9.44 8.81
N ASN A 164 5.58 -9.35 7.62
CA ASN A 164 6.36 -8.19 7.17
C ASN A 164 5.48 -7.02 6.65
N GLY A 165 4.16 -7.15 6.73
CA GLY A 165 3.20 -6.12 6.32
C GLY A 165 2.73 -6.22 4.88
N TYR A 166 3.28 -7.09 4.03
CA TYR A 166 2.87 -7.21 2.63
C TYR A 166 1.42 -7.69 2.53
N ARG A 167 0.65 -7.08 1.63
CA ARG A 167 -0.72 -7.49 1.33
C ARG A 167 -0.71 -8.50 0.20
N VAL A 168 -1.49 -9.54 0.36
CA VAL A 168 -1.64 -10.63 -0.62
C VAL A 168 -3.10 -10.78 -0.96
N ASN A 169 -3.41 -10.75 -2.25
CA ASN A 169 -4.70 -11.18 -2.78
C ASN A 169 -4.44 -12.36 -3.72
N ALA A 170 -5.18 -13.45 -3.52
CA ALA A 170 -5.14 -14.59 -4.43
C ALA A 170 -6.55 -15.02 -4.80
N VAL A 171 -6.70 -15.42 -6.07
CA VAL A 171 -7.95 -15.92 -6.64
C VAL A 171 -7.65 -17.17 -7.44
N ILE A 172 -8.47 -18.22 -7.28
CA ILE A 172 -8.29 -19.49 -7.98
C ILE A 172 -9.50 -19.85 -8.84
N PRO A 173 -9.38 -20.80 -9.78
CA PRO A 173 -10.53 -21.38 -10.46
C PRO A 173 -11.57 -21.93 -9.44
N PRO A 174 -12.88 -21.88 -9.77
CA PRO A 174 -13.46 -21.49 -11.06
C PRO A 174 -13.65 -19.97 -11.26
N VAL A 175 -13.39 -19.14 -10.26
CA VAL A 175 -13.57 -17.67 -10.34
C VAL A 175 -12.48 -17.05 -11.23
N ALA A 176 -11.25 -17.49 -11.08
CA ALA A 176 -10.14 -17.11 -11.95
C ALA A 176 -10.17 -17.97 -13.23
N VAL A 177 -10.71 -17.41 -14.32
CA VAL A 177 -11.02 -18.17 -15.55
C VAL A 177 -9.75 -18.66 -16.28
N ASP A 178 -8.69 -17.86 -16.27
CA ASP A 178 -7.46 -18.13 -17.02
C ASP A 178 -6.34 -18.75 -16.14
N GLY A 179 -6.71 -19.34 -15.01
CA GLY A 179 -5.78 -19.90 -14.04
C GLY A 179 -5.62 -19.06 -12.77
N PRO A 180 -4.82 -19.52 -11.79
CA PRO A 180 -4.67 -18.82 -10.52
C PRO A 180 -4.09 -17.43 -10.69
N LEU A 181 -4.63 -16.46 -9.94
CA LEU A 181 -4.17 -15.08 -9.87
C LEU A 181 -3.54 -14.83 -8.49
N LEU A 182 -2.47 -14.06 -8.47
CA LEU A 182 -1.81 -13.65 -7.22
C LEU A 182 -1.28 -12.23 -7.37
N THR A 183 -1.65 -11.37 -6.45
CA THR A 183 -1.10 -10.02 -6.32
C THR A 183 -0.49 -9.87 -4.94
N ILE A 184 0.78 -9.46 -4.90
CA ILE A 184 1.50 -9.17 -3.65
C ILE A 184 1.93 -7.71 -3.71
N ARG A 185 1.32 -6.88 -2.84
CA ARG A 185 1.73 -5.50 -2.65
C ARG A 185 2.69 -5.40 -1.48
N LYS A 186 3.92 -5.04 -1.79
CA LYS A 186 4.97 -4.91 -0.79
C LYS A 186 4.82 -3.61 -0.01
N PHE A 187 5.19 -3.69 1.23
CA PHE A 187 5.25 -2.50 2.06
C PHE A 187 6.59 -1.80 1.82
N MET A 188 6.57 -0.77 0.99
CA MET A 188 7.79 0.01 0.74
C MET A 188 8.17 0.82 1.97
N ALA A 189 9.47 0.88 2.28
CA ALA A 189 10.01 1.90 3.18
C ALA A 189 9.86 3.25 2.46
N GLY A 190 8.67 3.84 2.56
CA GLY A 190 8.30 5.02 1.79
C GLY A 190 8.70 6.31 2.47
N ILE A 191 8.50 7.40 1.75
CA ILE A 191 8.53 8.78 2.22
C ILE A 191 7.69 8.88 3.49
N THR A 192 8.28 9.38 4.55
CA THR A 192 7.64 9.45 5.87
C THR A 192 7.59 10.86 6.45
N THR A 193 8.27 11.83 5.81
CA THR A 193 8.37 13.21 6.29
C THR A 193 8.00 14.22 5.22
N LEU A 194 7.55 15.40 5.64
CA LEU A 194 7.30 16.52 4.72
C LEU A 194 8.58 17.00 4.02
N ASP A 195 9.73 16.95 4.71
CA ASP A 195 11.03 17.33 4.13
C ASP A 195 11.45 16.39 2.99
N GLU A 196 11.23 15.07 3.15
CA GLU A 196 11.44 14.12 2.06
C GLU A 196 10.52 14.41 0.86
N MET A 197 9.27 14.80 1.11
CA MET A 197 8.34 15.20 0.06
C MET A 197 8.78 16.48 -0.65
N VAL A 198 9.35 17.45 0.07
CA VAL A 198 9.96 18.65 -0.51
C VAL A 198 11.15 18.27 -1.39
N GLY A 199 12.03 17.40 -0.90
CA GLY A 199 13.18 16.90 -1.67
C GLY A 199 12.78 16.23 -2.99
N LEU A 200 11.63 15.56 -3.02
CA LEU A 200 11.03 14.95 -4.21
C LEU A 200 10.18 15.91 -5.05
N LYS A 201 10.15 17.18 -4.70
CA LYS A 201 9.36 18.23 -5.35
C LYS A 201 7.85 17.92 -5.35
N SER A 202 7.37 17.15 -4.37
CA SER A 202 5.94 16.88 -4.23
C SER A 202 5.16 18.10 -3.72
N LEU A 203 5.82 19.01 -3.01
CA LEU A 203 5.33 20.33 -2.60
C LEU A 203 6.51 21.25 -2.28
N PRO A 204 6.35 22.58 -2.31
CA PRO A 204 7.37 23.53 -1.90
C PRO A 204 7.54 23.59 -0.37
N ALA A 205 8.72 24.02 0.09
CA ALA A 205 9.06 24.07 1.52
C ALA A 205 8.11 24.97 2.34
N TRP A 206 7.65 26.09 1.79
CA TRP A 206 6.70 26.97 2.46
C TRP A 206 5.37 26.26 2.74
N TYR A 207 4.88 25.47 1.76
CA TYR A 207 3.62 24.73 1.89
C TYR A 207 3.76 23.55 2.86
N ALA A 208 4.92 22.86 2.89
CA ALA A 208 5.23 21.87 3.89
C ALA A 208 5.19 22.46 5.31
N GLY A 209 5.78 23.65 5.50
CA GLY A 209 5.73 24.39 6.76
C GLY A 209 4.29 24.75 7.18
N LEU A 210 3.47 25.23 6.25
CA LEU A 210 2.06 25.56 6.46
C LEU A 210 1.26 24.30 6.91
N LEU A 211 1.43 23.18 6.22
CA LEU A 211 0.76 21.92 6.57
C LEU A 211 1.23 21.38 7.92
N GLY A 212 2.53 21.49 8.22
CA GLY A 212 3.05 21.13 9.56
C GLY A 212 2.43 22.00 10.66
N ALA A 213 2.25 23.31 10.42
CA ALA A 213 1.58 24.20 11.34
C ALA A 213 0.09 23.84 11.53
N ALA A 214 -0.62 23.47 10.45
CA ALA A 214 -2.00 23.02 10.53
C ALA A 214 -2.15 21.82 11.49
N VAL A 215 -1.22 20.85 11.41
CA VAL A 215 -1.23 19.71 12.35
C VAL A 215 -0.93 20.16 13.78
N ARG A 216 0.07 21.02 13.99
CA ARG A 216 0.42 21.52 15.34
C ARG A 216 -0.71 22.35 15.97
N THR A 217 -1.47 23.11 15.15
CA THR A 217 -2.64 23.87 15.59
C THR A 217 -3.93 23.05 15.67
N ARG A 218 -3.80 21.72 15.59
CA ARG A 218 -4.91 20.77 15.74
C ARG A 218 -6.05 20.94 14.73
N GLN A 219 -5.71 21.22 13.48
CA GLN A 219 -6.73 21.23 12.42
C GLN A 219 -7.14 19.79 12.06
N ASP A 220 -8.44 19.54 11.92
CA ASP A 220 -9.01 18.30 11.40
C ASP A 220 -8.86 18.25 9.88
N ILE A 221 -8.03 17.30 9.38
CA ILE A 221 -7.58 17.30 7.99
C ILE A 221 -8.06 16.05 7.26
N ALA A 222 -8.72 16.25 6.11
CA ALA A 222 -8.99 15.21 5.14
C ALA A 222 -8.01 15.32 3.96
N VAL A 223 -7.17 14.30 3.74
CA VAL A 223 -6.31 14.18 2.56
C VAL A 223 -7.06 13.44 1.46
N VAL A 224 -7.24 14.06 0.31
CA VAL A 224 -8.07 13.52 -0.77
C VAL A 224 -7.32 13.41 -2.09
N GLY A 225 -7.75 12.50 -2.95
CA GLY A 225 -7.14 12.30 -4.26
C GLY A 225 -7.48 10.94 -4.88
N GLY A 226 -7.04 10.72 -6.10
CA GLY A 226 -7.23 9.46 -6.83
C GLY A 226 -6.39 8.30 -6.27
N THR A 227 -6.54 7.12 -6.89
CA THR A 227 -5.71 5.95 -6.56
C THR A 227 -4.24 6.20 -6.90
N GLY A 228 -3.35 5.90 -5.94
CA GLY A 228 -1.90 6.07 -6.13
C GLY A 228 -1.42 7.52 -6.17
N SER A 229 -2.24 8.52 -5.81
CA SER A 229 -1.86 9.94 -5.75
C SER A 229 -0.95 10.32 -4.59
N GLY A 230 -0.80 9.43 -3.59
CA GLY A 230 0.07 9.67 -2.44
C GLY A 230 -0.67 10.09 -1.16
N LYS A 231 -1.99 9.88 -1.06
CA LYS A 231 -2.80 10.20 0.14
C LYS A 231 -2.20 9.63 1.42
N THR A 232 -1.98 8.32 1.47
CA THR A 232 -1.40 7.64 2.67
C THR A 232 0.02 8.13 2.96
N THR A 233 0.79 8.48 1.92
CA THR A 233 2.12 9.06 2.07
C THR A 233 2.05 10.43 2.74
N LEU A 234 1.16 11.31 2.28
CA LEU A 234 0.97 12.62 2.90
C LEU A 234 0.39 12.48 4.32
N LEU A 235 -0.62 11.61 4.52
CA LEU A 235 -1.17 11.33 5.85
C LEU A 235 -0.07 10.90 6.82
N ASN A 236 0.83 10.03 6.37
CA ASN A 236 1.96 9.55 7.17
C ASN A 236 2.93 10.69 7.52
N ALA A 237 3.25 11.56 6.54
CA ALA A 237 4.12 12.72 6.76
C ALA A 237 3.49 13.74 7.71
N LEU A 238 2.18 13.99 7.61
CA LEU A 238 1.42 14.85 8.52
C LEU A 238 1.36 14.25 9.93
N SER A 239 1.09 12.96 10.05
CA SER A 239 1.01 12.29 11.37
C SER A 239 2.30 12.41 12.17
N ARG A 240 3.46 12.57 11.53
CA ARG A 240 4.74 12.83 12.20
C ARG A 240 4.93 14.25 12.73
N GLN A 241 4.07 15.17 12.33
CA GLN A 241 4.05 16.53 12.87
C GLN A 241 3.24 16.65 14.17
N ILE A 242 2.56 15.57 14.58
CA ILE A 242 1.84 15.50 15.86
C ILE A 242 2.86 15.47 17.00
N ASP A 243 2.56 16.21 18.08
CA ASP A 243 3.42 16.25 19.27
C ASP A 243 3.59 14.82 19.85
N PRO A 244 4.82 14.37 20.12
CA PRO A 244 5.08 13.06 20.70
C PRO A 244 4.40 12.81 22.06
N GLY A 245 4.05 13.86 22.79
CA GLY A 245 3.30 13.79 24.04
C GLY A 245 1.83 13.46 23.87
N GLU A 246 1.27 13.60 22.67
CA GLU A 246 -0.13 13.29 22.39
C GLU A 246 -0.34 11.78 22.15
N ARG A 247 -1.46 11.26 22.69
CA ARG A 247 -1.88 9.88 22.43
C ARG A 247 -2.64 9.77 21.11
N ILE A 248 -2.04 9.04 20.18
CA ILE A 248 -2.62 8.81 18.84
C ILE A 248 -3.23 7.42 18.81
N VAL A 249 -4.46 7.30 18.32
CA VAL A 249 -5.06 6.00 17.93
C VAL A 249 -5.20 5.96 16.43
N THR A 250 -4.52 5.01 15.76
CA THR A 250 -4.66 4.80 14.33
C THR A 250 -5.61 3.66 14.03
N ILE A 251 -6.41 3.82 12.99
CA ILE A 251 -7.40 2.85 12.54
C ILE A 251 -7.24 2.68 11.04
N GLU A 252 -6.87 1.49 10.60
CA GLU A 252 -6.53 1.20 9.21
C GLU A 252 -7.10 -0.16 8.78
N ASP A 253 -7.43 -0.30 7.51
CA ASP A 253 -7.71 -1.62 6.90
C ASP A 253 -6.47 -2.52 7.01
N SER A 254 -5.32 -1.90 6.83
CA SER A 254 -4.02 -2.53 6.94
C SER A 254 -3.06 -1.48 7.45
N ALA A 255 -2.38 -1.75 8.56
CA ALA A 255 -1.56 -0.77 9.26
C ALA A 255 -0.32 -0.39 8.43
N GLU A 256 -0.43 0.69 7.65
CA GLU A 256 0.62 1.26 6.79
C GLU A 256 1.33 2.47 7.43
N LEU A 257 0.66 3.16 8.35
CA LEU A 257 1.20 4.36 8.98
C LEU A 257 2.42 4.05 9.86
N LYS A 258 3.43 4.89 9.79
CA LYS A 258 4.69 4.79 10.54
C LYS A 258 4.90 6.03 11.40
N PHE A 259 5.12 5.83 12.67
CA PHE A 259 5.40 6.88 13.63
C PHE A 259 6.85 6.82 14.12
N ALA A 260 7.33 7.88 14.72
CA ALA A 260 8.59 7.87 15.45
C ALA A 260 8.52 6.88 16.63
N SER A 261 9.66 6.35 17.05
CA SER A 261 9.72 5.34 18.12
C SER A 261 9.24 5.85 19.47
N GLU A 262 9.38 7.15 19.71
CA GLU A 262 8.98 7.86 20.92
C GLU A 262 7.50 8.29 20.94
N ALA A 263 6.78 8.15 19.83
CA ALA A 263 5.38 8.56 19.76
C ALA A 263 4.48 7.58 20.53
N HIS A 264 3.50 8.13 21.29
CA HIS A 264 2.51 7.35 22.04
C HIS A 264 1.36 6.91 21.12
N VAL A 265 1.55 5.83 20.35
CA VAL A 265 0.60 5.37 19.34
C VAL A 265 0.00 4.01 19.69
N ALA A 266 -1.33 3.92 19.65
CA ALA A 266 -2.08 2.67 19.64
C ALA A 266 -2.59 2.39 18.22
N ARG A 267 -2.12 1.29 17.62
CA ARG A 267 -2.46 0.94 16.24
C ARG A 267 -3.54 -0.13 16.21
N LEU A 268 -4.64 0.15 15.52
CA LEU A 268 -5.75 -0.76 15.32
C LEU A 268 -5.87 -1.10 13.85
N GLU A 269 -6.09 -2.38 13.56
CA GLU A 269 -6.25 -2.89 12.19
C GLU A 269 -7.57 -3.64 12.09
N ALA A 270 -8.32 -3.38 11.03
CA ALA A 270 -9.54 -4.09 10.70
C ALA A 270 -9.25 -5.57 10.41
N ARG A 271 -10.23 -6.41 10.59
CA ARG A 271 -10.11 -7.83 10.33
C ARG A 271 -11.35 -8.34 9.61
N ASP A 272 -11.15 -8.92 8.43
CA ASP A 272 -12.20 -9.63 7.70
C ASP A 272 -12.74 -10.80 8.52
N ALA A 273 -14.00 -11.15 8.29
CA ALA A 273 -14.59 -12.36 8.86
C ALA A 273 -13.75 -13.60 8.54
N SER A 274 -13.75 -14.59 9.44
CA SER A 274 -13.20 -15.91 9.18
C SER A 274 -14.02 -16.63 8.10
N ILE A 275 -13.51 -17.78 7.63
CA ILE A 275 -14.23 -18.65 6.67
C ILE A 275 -15.61 -19.06 7.23
N GLU A 276 -15.76 -19.11 8.56
CA GLU A 276 -17.02 -19.41 9.25
C GLU A 276 -17.96 -18.19 9.35
N GLY A 277 -17.58 -17.04 8.75
CA GLY A 277 -18.38 -15.81 8.80
C GLY A 277 -18.36 -15.09 10.15
N THR A 278 -17.42 -15.44 11.03
CA THR A 278 -17.32 -14.88 12.39
C THR A 278 -16.02 -14.11 12.61
N GLY A 279 -16.00 -13.27 13.65
CA GLY A 279 -14.80 -12.58 14.09
C GLY A 279 -14.40 -11.36 13.23
N GLU A 280 -15.30 -10.84 12.39
CA GLU A 280 -15.09 -9.57 11.70
C GLU A 280 -14.91 -8.43 12.69
N VAL A 281 -13.96 -7.53 12.40
CA VAL A 281 -13.74 -6.28 13.12
C VAL A 281 -13.62 -5.17 12.09
N THR A 282 -14.70 -4.41 11.92
CA THR A 282 -14.77 -3.34 10.92
C THR A 282 -14.08 -2.07 11.38
N ILE A 283 -13.69 -1.20 10.44
CA ILE A 283 -13.17 0.15 10.75
C ILE A 283 -14.15 0.89 11.66
N ARG A 284 -15.46 0.82 11.39
CA ARG A 284 -16.49 1.44 12.21
C ARG A 284 -16.43 1.00 13.68
N MET A 285 -16.33 -0.32 13.92
CA MET A 285 -16.19 -0.85 15.28
C MET A 285 -14.96 -0.30 15.98
N LEU A 286 -13.86 -0.16 15.24
CA LEU A 286 -12.60 0.38 15.76
C LEU A 286 -12.69 1.87 16.08
N VAL A 287 -13.35 2.69 15.25
CA VAL A 287 -13.59 4.12 15.52
C VAL A 287 -14.42 4.27 16.80
N ILE A 288 -15.53 3.56 16.92
CA ILE A 288 -16.38 3.58 18.12
C ILE A 288 -15.60 3.16 19.39
N ASN A 289 -14.71 2.16 19.26
CA ASN A 289 -13.88 1.71 20.35
C ASN A 289 -12.79 2.72 20.72
N ALA A 290 -12.18 3.38 19.72
CA ALA A 290 -11.12 4.35 19.91
C ALA A 290 -11.53 5.50 20.82
N LEU A 291 -12.79 5.96 20.76
CA LEU A 291 -13.37 6.99 21.64
C LEU A 291 -13.32 6.62 23.13
N ARG A 292 -13.16 5.33 23.48
CA ARG A 292 -13.00 4.83 24.85
C ARG A 292 -11.55 4.60 25.25
N MET A 293 -10.61 4.82 24.32
CA MET A 293 -9.19 4.59 24.54
C MET A 293 -8.44 5.84 25.02
N ARG A 294 -9.16 6.93 25.28
CA ARG A 294 -8.60 8.24 25.66
C ARG A 294 -7.59 8.76 24.62
N PRO A 295 -7.95 8.84 23.35
CA PRO A 295 -7.07 9.43 22.35
C PRO A 295 -7.05 10.96 22.50
N ASP A 296 -5.89 11.56 22.22
CA ASP A 296 -5.79 12.99 21.95
C ASP A 296 -6.09 13.26 20.47
N ARG A 297 -5.74 12.28 19.59
CA ARG A 297 -6.03 12.31 18.14
C ARG A 297 -6.41 10.95 17.62
N ILE A 298 -7.29 10.93 16.64
CA ILE A 298 -7.67 9.73 15.90
C ILE A 298 -7.20 9.89 14.43
N VAL A 299 -6.46 8.91 13.92
CA VAL A 299 -6.01 8.89 12.52
C VAL A 299 -6.67 7.71 11.83
N VAL A 300 -7.62 7.99 10.94
CA VAL A 300 -8.29 6.97 10.12
C VAL A 300 -7.58 6.89 8.77
N GLY A 301 -6.96 5.76 8.48
CA GLY A 301 -6.16 5.57 7.27
C GLY A 301 -6.93 5.87 6.00
N GLU A 302 -8.17 5.38 5.89
CA GLU A 302 -9.09 5.71 4.79
C GLU A 302 -10.54 5.51 5.21
N VAL A 303 -11.41 6.43 4.81
CA VAL A 303 -12.86 6.33 4.98
C VAL A 303 -13.51 5.91 3.66
N ARG A 304 -14.30 4.83 3.71
CA ARG A 304 -14.94 4.22 2.53
C ARG A 304 -16.42 3.91 2.70
N GLY A 305 -16.96 3.97 3.92
CA GLY A 305 -18.28 3.53 4.25
C GLY A 305 -18.91 4.24 5.45
N GLY A 306 -19.80 3.53 6.16
CA GLY A 306 -20.58 4.06 7.27
C GLY A 306 -19.79 4.55 8.48
N GLU A 307 -18.49 4.21 8.60
CA GLU A 307 -17.58 4.75 9.60
C GLU A 307 -17.40 6.27 9.51
N ALA A 308 -17.74 6.85 8.35
CA ALA A 308 -17.68 8.30 8.15
C ALA A 308 -18.46 9.07 9.21
N VAL A 309 -19.66 8.60 9.59
CA VAL A 309 -20.46 9.29 10.61
C VAL A 309 -19.81 9.27 11.99
N ASP A 310 -19.22 8.12 12.38
CA ASP A 310 -18.60 7.97 13.69
C ASP A 310 -17.27 8.77 13.76
N MET A 311 -16.53 8.85 12.63
CA MET A 311 -15.35 9.70 12.51
C MET A 311 -15.70 11.19 12.62
N LEU A 312 -16.72 11.65 11.86
CA LEU A 312 -17.18 13.05 11.95
C LEU A 312 -17.66 13.39 13.38
N GLN A 313 -18.32 12.44 14.04
CA GLN A 313 -18.70 12.62 15.45
C GLN A 313 -17.49 12.71 16.36
N ALA A 314 -16.44 11.92 16.12
CA ALA A 314 -15.21 12.00 16.91
C ALA A 314 -14.56 13.38 16.79
N MET A 315 -14.41 13.90 15.57
CA MET A 315 -13.88 15.24 15.29
C MET A 315 -14.73 16.34 15.95
N ASN A 316 -16.06 16.21 15.94
CA ASN A 316 -16.99 17.17 16.57
C ASN A 316 -17.04 17.09 18.11
N THR A 317 -16.40 16.11 18.76
CA THR A 317 -16.53 15.85 20.20
C THR A 317 -15.24 15.95 20.98
N GLY A 318 -14.29 16.79 20.52
CA GLY A 318 -13.07 17.15 21.26
C GLY A 318 -11.86 16.26 20.97
N HIS A 319 -11.83 15.62 19.81
CA HIS A 319 -10.64 14.94 19.29
C HIS A 319 -10.03 15.75 18.15
N ASP A 320 -9.86 17.07 18.39
CA ASP A 320 -9.37 18.04 17.41
C ASP A 320 -7.98 17.66 16.89
N GLY A 321 -7.76 17.86 15.59
CA GLY A 321 -6.52 17.51 14.91
C GLY A 321 -6.48 16.05 14.43
N SER A 322 -7.63 15.41 14.31
CA SER A 322 -7.77 14.10 13.70
C SER A 322 -7.50 14.16 12.20
N LEU A 323 -6.98 13.07 11.65
CA LEU A 323 -6.56 13.01 10.26
C LEU A 323 -7.23 11.83 9.55
N THR A 324 -7.58 12.02 8.29
CA THR A 324 -8.12 10.92 7.49
C THR A 324 -7.77 11.04 6.00
N THR A 325 -8.02 9.98 5.23
CA THR A 325 -8.01 10.05 3.77
C THR A 325 -9.32 9.55 3.19
N LEU A 326 -9.66 10.03 2.01
CA LEU A 326 -10.72 9.47 1.18
C LEU A 326 -10.45 9.69 -0.31
N HIS A 327 -11.10 8.90 -1.15
CA HIS A 327 -11.04 9.09 -2.59
C HIS A 327 -11.98 10.21 -3.03
N ALA A 328 -11.43 11.29 -3.62
CA ALA A 328 -12.21 12.32 -4.29
C ALA A 328 -11.32 13.09 -5.29
N GLY A 329 -11.93 13.62 -6.36
CA GLY A 329 -11.25 14.42 -7.37
C GLY A 329 -11.26 15.93 -7.10
N SER A 330 -12.01 16.37 -6.06
CA SER A 330 -12.07 17.79 -5.64
C SER A 330 -12.53 17.88 -4.19
N ALA A 331 -12.32 19.04 -3.56
CA ALA A 331 -12.82 19.33 -2.21
C ALA A 331 -14.36 19.22 -2.14
N ARG A 332 -15.06 19.69 -3.16
CA ARG A 332 -16.53 19.57 -3.25
C ARG A 332 -16.98 18.10 -3.32
N GLU A 333 -16.32 17.30 -4.15
CA GLU A 333 -16.61 15.87 -4.23
C GLU A 333 -16.32 15.16 -2.91
N ALA A 334 -15.27 15.55 -2.18
CA ALA A 334 -14.94 14.99 -0.87
C ALA A 334 -16.09 15.17 0.12
N VAL A 335 -16.67 16.37 0.20
CA VAL A 335 -17.84 16.64 1.04
C VAL A 335 -19.02 15.77 0.63
N LEU A 336 -19.35 15.72 -0.67
CA LEU A 336 -20.47 14.90 -1.17
C LEU A 336 -20.28 13.41 -0.86
N ARG A 337 -19.04 12.91 -0.98
CA ARG A 337 -18.72 11.50 -0.64
C ARG A 337 -18.83 11.23 0.86
N LEU A 338 -18.36 12.14 1.71
CA LEU A 338 -18.50 12.01 3.16
C LEU A 338 -19.98 11.98 3.56
N VAL A 339 -20.81 12.87 3.02
CA VAL A 339 -22.27 12.84 3.24
C VAL A 339 -22.88 11.52 2.78
N MET A 340 -22.52 11.03 1.58
CA MET A 340 -23.02 9.75 1.07
C MET A 340 -22.58 8.58 1.96
N MET A 341 -21.30 8.52 2.36
CA MET A 341 -20.78 7.46 3.23
C MET A 341 -21.40 7.51 4.63
N ALA A 342 -21.57 8.71 5.21
CA ALA A 342 -22.23 8.87 6.50
C ALA A 342 -23.67 8.32 6.50
N ARG A 343 -24.40 8.45 5.39
CA ARG A 343 -25.74 7.87 5.21
C ARG A 343 -25.77 6.33 5.24
N PHE A 344 -24.65 5.66 4.96
CA PHE A 344 -24.57 4.21 5.17
C PHE A 344 -24.53 3.84 6.66
N GLY A 345 -24.12 4.78 7.52
CA GLY A 345 -24.03 4.56 8.96
C GLY A 345 -25.25 5.04 9.74
N ILE A 346 -25.99 6.05 9.22
CA ILE A 346 -27.13 6.65 9.89
C ILE A 346 -28.14 7.21 8.87
N ASP A 347 -29.42 7.07 9.17
CA ASP A 347 -30.49 7.64 8.34
C ASP A 347 -30.81 9.08 8.79
N LEU A 348 -30.05 10.04 8.28
CA LEU A 348 -30.27 11.48 8.46
C LEU A 348 -30.39 12.19 7.10
N PRO A 349 -31.11 13.33 7.04
CA PRO A 349 -31.14 14.21 5.88
C PRO A 349 -29.74 14.65 5.46
N ALA A 350 -29.54 14.81 4.15
CA ALA A 350 -28.20 15.13 3.60
C ALA A 350 -27.70 16.50 4.05
N ASP A 351 -28.58 17.47 4.22
CA ASP A 351 -28.26 18.82 4.73
C ASP A 351 -27.76 18.80 6.16
N ILE A 352 -28.35 17.96 7.02
CA ILE A 352 -27.87 17.76 8.40
C ILE A 352 -26.45 17.17 8.41
N LEU A 353 -26.21 16.15 7.55
CA LEU A 353 -24.90 15.53 7.43
C LEU A 353 -23.87 16.48 6.79
N GLU A 354 -24.30 17.35 5.85
CA GLU A 354 -23.42 18.38 5.28
C GLU A 354 -23.01 19.38 6.38
N GLY A 355 -23.92 19.77 7.27
CA GLY A 355 -23.59 20.59 8.43
C GLY A 355 -22.61 19.88 9.38
N GLN A 356 -22.76 18.56 9.61
CA GLN A 356 -21.80 17.80 10.40
C GLN A 356 -20.40 17.75 9.78
N VAL A 357 -20.29 17.64 8.46
CA VAL A 357 -19.01 17.71 7.75
C VAL A 357 -18.39 19.11 7.93
N ALA A 358 -19.20 20.17 7.80
CA ALA A 358 -18.76 21.56 7.92
C ALA A 358 -18.21 21.93 9.30
N THR A 359 -18.70 21.25 10.35
CA THR A 359 -18.24 21.47 11.72
C THR A 359 -17.12 20.53 12.15
N ALA A 360 -16.96 19.39 11.48
CA ALA A 360 -15.98 18.37 11.82
C ALA A 360 -14.63 18.55 11.09
N LEU A 361 -14.64 19.07 9.86
CA LEU A 361 -13.42 19.28 9.08
C LEU A 361 -13.05 20.75 9.02
N ASP A 362 -11.76 21.02 9.20
CA ASP A 362 -11.17 22.34 9.00
C ASP A 362 -10.54 22.46 7.61
N LEU A 363 -9.87 21.39 7.16
CA LEU A 363 -9.05 21.43 5.96
C LEU A 363 -9.24 20.20 5.06
N ILE A 364 -9.27 20.43 3.77
CA ILE A 364 -9.16 19.40 2.73
C ILE A 364 -7.90 19.66 1.93
N VAL A 365 -6.98 18.68 1.87
CA VAL A 365 -5.74 18.73 1.13
C VAL A 365 -5.80 17.77 -0.05
N MET A 366 -5.64 18.31 -1.26
CA MET A 366 -5.66 17.52 -2.48
C MET A 366 -4.30 16.85 -2.74
N THR A 367 -4.33 15.65 -3.35
CA THR A 367 -3.13 15.00 -3.90
C THR A 367 -3.38 14.56 -5.34
N HIS A 368 -2.38 14.74 -6.21
CA HIS A 368 -2.45 14.44 -7.63
C HIS A 368 -1.37 13.44 -8.04
N ARG A 369 -1.69 12.63 -9.04
CA ARG A 369 -0.72 11.84 -9.78
C ARG A 369 -0.67 12.39 -11.20
N LEU A 370 0.49 12.92 -11.60
CA LEU A 370 0.71 13.43 -12.93
C LEU A 370 0.85 12.31 -13.96
N PRO A 371 0.67 12.59 -15.26
CA PRO A 371 0.80 11.58 -16.33
C PRO A 371 2.17 10.88 -16.35
N GLY A 372 3.25 11.55 -15.93
CA GLY A 372 4.60 11.00 -15.78
C GLY A 372 4.80 10.07 -14.58
N GLY A 373 3.77 9.95 -13.70
CA GLY A 373 3.83 9.14 -12.49
C GLY A 373 4.27 9.90 -11.24
N GLU A 374 4.74 11.13 -11.36
CA GLU A 374 5.07 12.01 -10.25
C GLU A 374 3.83 12.32 -9.41
N ARG A 375 4.05 12.57 -8.13
CA ARG A 375 2.99 12.89 -7.18
C ARG A 375 3.16 14.30 -6.67
N ARG A 376 2.04 15.03 -6.58
CA ARG A 376 1.99 16.41 -6.07
C ARG A 376 0.97 16.52 -4.95
N VAL A 377 1.33 17.25 -3.91
CA VAL A 377 0.34 17.77 -2.96
C VAL A 377 -0.30 18.98 -3.64
N GLY A 378 -1.58 18.89 -3.91
CA GLY A 378 -2.32 19.90 -4.65
C GLY A 378 -2.79 21.07 -3.78
N GLY A 379 -4.02 21.50 -4.02
CA GLY A 379 -4.61 22.64 -3.29
C GLY A 379 -4.94 22.34 -1.84
N LEU A 380 -5.02 23.39 -1.04
CA LEU A 380 -5.57 23.42 0.30
C LEU A 380 -6.88 24.19 0.30
N THR A 381 -7.94 23.54 0.76
CA THR A 381 -9.27 24.15 0.91
C THR A 381 -9.65 24.20 2.38
N CYS A 382 -9.98 25.37 2.89
CA CYS A 382 -10.57 25.55 4.20
C CYS A 382 -12.07 25.23 4.15
N VAL A 383 -12.54 24.49 5.14
CA VAL A 383 -13.93 24.12 5.34
C VAL A 383 -14.53 24.97 6.43
N SER A 384 -15.76 25.40 6.28
CA SER A 384 -16.48 26.19 7.30
C SER A 384 -17.98 25.95 7.18
N LEU A 385 -18.69 26.23 8.26
CA LEU A 385 -20.15 26.26 8.25
C LEU A 385 -20.59 27.67 7.79
N SER A 386 -21.35 27.76 6.71
CA SER A 386 -21.93 29.00 6.25
C SER A 386 -23.17 29.39 7.07
N ASP A 387 -23.58 30.66 7.00
CA ASP A 387 -24.74 31.19 7.74
C ASP A 387 -26.07 30.48 7.40
N ASP A 388 -26.15 29.87 6.23
CA ASP A 388 -27.29 29.06 5.76
C ASP A 388 -27.24 27.59 6.23
N GLY A 389 -26.25 27.24 7.06
CA GLY A 389 -26.05 25.88 7.58
C GLY A 389 -25.39 24.90 6.61
N ARG A 390 -24.88 25.35 5.47
CA ARG A 390 -24.19 24.53 4.47
C ARG A 390 -22.67 24.60 4.61
N VAL A 391 -22.00 23.66 3.93
CA VAL A 391 -20.54 23.69 3.81
C VAL A 391 -20.07 24.86 2.94
N GLY A 392 -19.30 25.74 3.54
CA GLY A 392 -18.47 26.71 2.84
C GLY A 392 -17.11 26.11 2.50
N LEU A 393 -16.68 26.22 1.26
CA LEU A 393 -15.37 25.78 0.77
C LEU A 393 -14.60 26.97 0.23
N ARG A 394 -13.41 27.24 0.78
CA ARG A 394 -12.56 28.35 0.40
C ARG A 394 -11.16 27.83 0.09
N GLU A 395 -10.75 27.98 -1.16
CA GLU A 395 -9.41 27.61 -1.60
C GLU A 395 -8.39 28.59 -1.02
N CYS A 396 -7.42 28.08 -0.27
CA CYS A 396 -6.36 28.87 0.35
C CYS A 396 -5.02 28.69 -0.36
N VAL A 397 -4.74 27.49 -0.86
CA VAL A 397 -3.59 27.21 -1.72
C VAL A 397 -4.11 26.60 -3.01
N HIS A 398 -3.73 27.19 -4.12
CA HIS A 398 -3.98 26.68 -5.46
C HIS A 398 -2.75 25.96 -6.01
N TYR A 399 -2.97 24.84 -6.70
CA TYR A 399 -1.94 24.15 -7.48
C TYR A 399 -2.34 24.13 -8.95
N ASP A 400 -1.50 24.73 -9.79
CA ASP A 400 -1.65 24.69 -11.24
C ASP A 400 -0.84 23.50 -11.80
N ASP A 401 -1.53 22.51 -12.35
CA ASP A 401 -0.94 21.30 -12.91
C ASP A 401 -0.24 21.53 -14.26
N VAL A 402 -0.51 22.65 -14.91
CA VAL A 402 0.12 23.03 -16.19
C VAL A 402 1.50 23.64 -15.96
N SER A 403 1.61 24.55 -15.01
CA SER A 403 2.88 25.23 -14.66
C SER A 403 3.67 24.49 -13.59
N ASP A 404 3.12 23.42 -12.98
CA ASP A 404 3.66 22.70 -11.81
C ASP A 404 4.03 23.65 -10.66
N ALA A 405 3.12 24.60 -10.35
CA ALA A 405 3.36 25.67 -9.40
C ALA A 405 2.24 25.78 -8.34
N TRP A 406 2.62 26.29 -7.17
CA TRP A 406 1.71 26.53 -6.05
C TRP A 406 1.62 28.02 -5.74
N GLU A 407 0.42 28.48 -5.48
CA GLU A 407 0.13 29.85 -5.11
C GLU A 407 -0.74 29.89 -3.84
N MET A 408 -0.38 30.76 -2.89
CA MET A 408 -1.25 31.12 -1.77
C MET A 408 -2.30 32.09 -2.28
N VAL A 409 -3.53 31.64 -2.39
CA VAL A 409 -4.67 32.46 -2.85
C VAL A 409 -5.21 33.30 -1.71
N GLU A 410 -5.29 32.72 -0.52
CA GLU A 410 -5.80 33.35 0.68
C GLU A 410 -5.16 32.72 1.94
N GLU A 411 -4.91 33.57 2.97
CA GLU A 411 -4.40 33.07 4.25
C GLU A 411 -5.43 32.16 4.93
N PRO A 412 -5.06 30.91 5.29
CA PRO A 412 -5.94 30.05 6.08
C PRO A 412 -6.20 30.64 7.47
N PRO A 413 -7.44 30.60 8.01
CA PRO A 413 -7.79 31.20 9.29
C PRO A 413 -6.95 30.72 10.47
N PHE A 414 -6.50 29.47 10.45
CA PHE A 414 -5.70 28.90 11.51
C PHE A 414 -4.31 29.55 11.65
N VAL A 415 -3.80 30.23 10.61
CA VAL A 415 -2.50 30.90 10.64
C VAL A 415 -2.57 32.12 11.57
N SER A 416 -3.52 33.04 11.30
CA SER A 416 -3.71 34.22 12.14
C SER A 416 -4.10 33.83 13.58
N GLU A 417 -4.93 32.80 13.77
CA GLU A 417 -5.29 32.29 15.09
C GLU A 417 -4.08 31.65 15.80
N GLY A 418 -3.27 30.86 15.08
CA GLY A 418 -2.05 30.27 15.61
C GLY A 418 -1.01 31.31 16.05
N VAL A 419 -0.89 32.42 15.29
CA VAL A 419 -0.05 33.56 15.68
C VAL A 419 -0.61 34.24 16.94
N ARG A 420 -1.92 34.43 17.03
CA ARG A 420 -2.59 35.02 18.20
C ARG A 420 -2.41 34.20 19.48
N THR A 421 -2.47 32.87 19.35
CA THR A 421 -2.30 31.93 20.47
C THR A 421 -0.85 31.59 20.79
N GLY A 422 0.10 32.00 19.94
CA GLY A 422 1.53 31.72 20.09
C GLY A 422 1.95 30.31 19.64
N MET A 423 1.07 29.54 19.03
CA MET A 423 1.38 28.23 18.44
C MET A 423 2.17 28.33 17.14
N ILE A 424 2.03 29.46 16.44
CA ILE A 424 2.78 29.80 15.23
C ILE A 424 3.53 31.10 15.51
N SER A 425 4.83 31.13 15.24
CA SER A 425 5.59 32.36 15.36
C SER A 425 5.29 33.29 14.17
N ARG A 426 5.35 34.62 14.39
CA ARG A 426 5.17 35.61 13.31
C ARG A 426 6.12 35.35 12.15
N ARG A 427 7.37 35.00 12.47
CA ARG A 427 8.39 34.72 11.45
C ARG A 427 8.04 33.50 10.58
N GLU A 428 7.44 32.46 11.17
CA GLU A 428 6.96 31.30 10.41
C GLU A 428 5.81 31.71 9.49
N ALA A 429 4.81 32.44 10.01
CA ALA A 429 3.68 32.91 9.20
C ALA A 429 4.15 33.77 8.04
N ASP A 430 5.05 34.74 8.28
CA ASP A 430 5.58 35.62 7.24
C ASP A 430 6.37 34.85 6.13
N ALA A 431 6.91 33.66 6.45
CA ALA A 431 7.62 32.83 5.48
C ALA A 431 6.70 32.07 4.51
N TRP A 432 5.41 31.94 4.82
CA TRP A 432 4.43 31.22 4.01
C TRP A 432 3.55 32.16 3.19
N LEU A 433 3.36 33.39 3.66
CA LEU A 433 2.51 34.38 3.01
C LEU A 433 3.24 35.03 1.81
N PRO A 434 2.52 35.32 0.73
CA PRO A 434 3.09 36.10 -0.38
C PRO A 434 3.51 37.47 0.15
N SER A 435 4.71 37.91 -0.24
CA SER A 435 5.27 39.23 0.07
C SER A 435 4.54 40.36 -0.66
#